data_5634026c77f9638953003234f3636ccf
#
_entry.id   5634026c77f9638953003234f3636ccf
#
_cell.length_a   1.000
_cell.length_b   1.000
_cell.length_c   1.000
_cell.angle_alpha   90.00
_cell.angle_beta   90.00
_cell.angle_gamma   90.00
#
_symmetry.space_group_name_H-M   'P 1'
#
loop_
_entity.id
_entity.type
_entity.pdbx_description
1 polymer ?
#
loop_
_entity_poly.entity_id
_entity_poly.type
_entity_poly.pdbx_seq_one_letter_code
_entity_poly.pdbx_strand_id
1 'polypeptide(L)'
;MEKKLVIIDGSSLLYRAFYALPPTMTSPDGIPTNAVYGFLRMLLGLYRDLDPEYMAVPYDKDRHTFRTEMYEGYKATRKPAPDELVPQFDLIRDVMQVMGVAVDCLGGDEGDDIVGTLSLRYENEMPVNIVTGDRDALQLSSSRTTVFLTQKGITNMAAMTPEAVFEKYHIEPRQVIDMKALM
;
A
#
# COMPACT_ATOMS: atom_id res chain seq x y z
N MET A 1 16.15 4.60 -20.26
CA MET A 1 15.41 3.58 -19.49
C MET A 1 13.93 3.91 -19.62
N GLU A 2 13.04 2.92 -19.64
CA GLU A 2 11.60 3.16 -19.65
C GLU A 2 11.17 3.75 -18.30
N LYS A 3 10.38 4.82 -18.32
CA LYS A 3 9.84 5.45 -17.10
C LYS A 3 8.94 4.46 -16.37
N LYS A 4 9.00 4.44 -15.05
CA LYS A 4 8.22 3.53 -14.21
C LYS A 4 7.47 4.30 -13.13
N LEU A 5 6.24 3.91 -12.86
CA LEU A 5 5.45 4.38 -11.73
C LEU A 5 5.46 3.32 -10.62
N VAL A 6 5.82 3.72 -9.41
CA VAL A 6 5.65 2.89 -8.21
C VAL A 6 4.53 3.49 -7.36
N ILE A 7 3.51 2.68 -7.08
CA ILE A 7 2.38 3.03 -6.22
C ILE A 7 2.50 2.20 -4.95
N ILE A 8 2.62 2.85 -3.81
CA ILE A 8 2.80 2.20 -2.52
C ILE A 8 1.53 2.38 -1.69
N ASP A 9 0.89 1.29 -1.34
CA ASP A 9 -0.19 1.30 -0.35
C ASP A 9 0.36 1.73 1.01
N GLY A 10 0.20 3.02 1.30
CA GLY A 10 0.80 3.67 2.46
C GLY A 10 0.29 3.13 3.77
N SER A 11 -1.03 2.92 3.87
CA SER A 11 -1.67 2.36 5.06
C SER A 11 -1.16 0.95 5.35
N SER A 12 -1.17 0.07 4.36
CA SER A 12 -0.72 -1.31 4.50
C SER A 12 0.74 -1.41 4.94
N LEU A 13 1.64 -0.63 4.31
CA LEU A 13 3.05 -0.67 4.65
C LEU A 13 3.34 -0.06 6.02
N LEU A 14 2.62 1.00 6.41
CA LEU A 14 2.81 1.61 7.73
C LEU A 14 2.38 0.67 8.86
N TYR A 15 1.21 0.00 8.72
CA TYR A 15 0.79 -1.04 9.65
C TYR A 15 1.79 -2.19 9.73
N ARG A 16 2.30 -2.64 8.59
CA ARG A 16 3.32 -3.70 8.55
C ARG A 16 4.58 -3.29 9.30
N ALA A 17 5.08 -2.08 9.08
CA ALA A 17 6.26 -1.56 9.77
C ALA A 17 6.03 -1.49 11.29
N PHE A 18 4.85 -1.02 11.71
CA PHE A 18 4.46 -0.92 13.10
C PHE A 18 4.54 -2.28 13.84
N TYR A 19 3.97 -3.34 13.23
CA TYR A 19 3.97 -4.66 13.85
C TYR A 19 5.27 -5.45 13.67
N ALA A 20 6.13 -5.05 12.73
CA ALA A 20 7.40 -5.75 12.48
C ALA A 20 8.55 -5.25 13.36
N LEU A 21 8.44 -4.06 13.93
CA LEU A 21 9.50 -3.41 14.69
C LEU A 21 9.11 -3.20 16.16
N PRO A 22 10.10 -3.12 17.06
CA PRO A 22 9.85 -2.96 18.48
C PRO A 22 9.09 -1.66 18.79
N PRO A 23 8.04 -1.70 19.64
CA PRO A 23 7.28 -0.52 20.03
C PRO A 23 8.07 0.45 20.92
N THR A 24 9.25 0.03 21.39
CA THR A 24 10.17 0.84 22.22
C THR A 24 10.96 1.87 21.41
N MET A 25 10.83 1.86 20.08
CA MET A 25 11.47 2.87 19.23
C MET A 25 10.71 4.19 19.32
N THR A 26 11.33 5.17 19.97
CA THR A 26 10.76 6.51 20.16
C THR A 26 11.75 7.61 19.78
N SER A 27 11.23 8.81 19.49
CA SER A 27 12.04 10.03 19.42
C SER A 27 12.58 10.41 20.81
N PRO A 28 13.52 11.37 20.91
CA PRO A 28 13.95 11.91 22.20
C PRO A 28 12.80 12.46 23.05
N ASP A 29 11.73 12.94 22.41
CA ASP A 29 10.54 13.49 23.06
C ASP A 29 9.51 12.41 23.42
N GLY A 30 9.84 11.13 23.22
CA GLY A 30 8.96 9.99 23.55
C GLY A 30 7.90 9.66 22.51
N ILE A 31 7.91 10.27 21.34
CA ILE A 31 6.95 9.96 20.26
C ILE A 31 7.32 8.63 19.62
N PRO A 32 6.37 7.67 19.47
CA PRO A 32 6.63 6.42 18.76
C PRO A 32 7.07 6.65 17.31
N THR A 33 8.11 5.93 16.86
CA THR A 33 8.72 6.12 15.53
C THR A 33 8.98 4.81 14.78
N ASN A 34 8.65 3.67 15.37
CA ASN A 34 8.91 2.36 14.77
C ASN A 34 8.28 2.18 13.39
N ALA A 35 7.02 2.60 13.21
CA ALA A 35 6.33 2.51 11.93
C ALA A 35 6.95 3.42 10.87
N VAL A 36 7.25 4.68 11.23
CA VAL A 36 7.90 5.65 10.33
C VAL A 36 9.28 5.14 9.89
N TYR A 37 10.09 4.69 10.84
CA TYR A 37 11.41 4.15 10.53
C TYR A 37 11.34 2.94 9.59
N GLY A 38 10.45 1.99 9.89
CA GLY A 38 10.28 0.80 9.06
C GLY A 38 9.76 1.13 7.66
N PHE A 39 8.78 2.04 7.58
CA PHE A 39 8.24 2.51 6.32
C PHE A 39 9.33 3.17 5.45
N LEU A 40 10.10 4.09 6.01
CA LEU A 40 11.20 4.77 5.29
C LEU A 40 12.26 3.77 4.82
N ARG A 41 12.58 2.77 5.62
CA ARG A 41 13.51 1.70 5.19
C ARG A 41 12.97 0.90 4.00
N MET A 42 11.68 0.57 4.01
CA MET A 42 11.03 -0.09 2.86
C MET A 42 11.05 0.83 1.64
N LEU A 43 10.66 2.09 1.79
CA LEU A 43 10.64 3.08 0.72
C LEU A 43 12.01 3.25 0.04
N LEU A 44 13.06 3.42 0.83
CA LEU A 44 14.42 3.57 0.30
C LEU A 44 14.92 2.29 -0.41
N GLY A 45 14.52 1.11 0.10
CA GLY A 45 14.77 -0.16 -0.57
C GLY A 45 14.07 -0.24 -1.92
N LEU A 46 12.79 0.11 -1.97
CA LEU A 46 11.99 0.14 -3.20
C LEU A 46 12.55 1.13 -4.22
N TYR A 47 12.93 2.31 -3.76
CA TYR A 47 13.53 3.33 -4.62
C TYR A 47 14.82 2.82 -5.29
N ARG A 48 15.69 2.16 -4.53
CA ARG A 48 16.93 1.57 -5.04
C ARG A 48 16.68 0.38 -5.98
N ASP A 49 15.75 -0.51 -5.63
CA ASP A 49 15.58 -1.80 -6.32
C ASP A 49 14.69 -1.68 -7.57
N LEU A 50 13.71 -0.76 -7.56
CA LEU A 50 12.78 -0.54 -8.68
C LEU A 50 13.17 0.64 -9.57
N ASP A 51 14.01 1.55 -9.09
CA ASP A 51 14.47 2.76 -9.80
C ASP A 51 13.30 3.52 -10.47
N PRO A 52 12.33 4.06 -9.68
CA PRO A 52 11.14 4.69 -10.22
C PRO A 52 11.42 6.10 -10.71
N GLU A 53 10.83 6.49 -11.85
CA GLU A 53 10.73 7.90 -12.27
C GLU A 53 9.63 8.63 -11.49
N TYR A 54 8.54 7.91 -11.18
CA TYR A 54 7.39 8.44 -10.44
C TYR A 54 7.04 7.54 -9.27
N MET A 55 6.68 8.17 -8.16
CA MET A 55 6.26 7.45 -6.95
C MET A 55 5.04 8.14 -6.35
N ALA A 56 4.03 7.35 -6.00
CA ALA A 56 2.83 7.80 -5.30
C ALA A 56 2.57 6.92 -4.08
N VAL A 57 2.12 7.54 -3.00
CA VAL A 57 1.81 6.85 -1.75
C VAL A 57 0.40 7.23 -1.29
N PRO A 58 -0.64 6.57 -1.81
CA PRO A 58 -2.00 6.75 -1.32
C PRO A 58 -2.16 6.23 0.12
N TYR A 59 -3.00 6.95 0.89
CA TYR A 59 -3.41 6.59 2.25
C TYR A 59 -4.91 6.68 2.41
N ASP A 60 -5.47 5.87 3.31
CA ASP A 60 -6.83 6.09 3.81
C ASP A 60 -6.88 7.38 4.62
N LYS A 61 -7.70 8.34 4.21
CA LYS A 61 -7.86 9.61 4.91
C LYS A 61 -8.76 9.47 6.11
N ASP A 62 -9.91 8.84 5.89
CA ASP A 62 -10.98 8.74 6.85
C ASP A 62 -11.50 7.30 6.95
N ARG A 63 -12.18 7.00 8.04
CA ARG A 63 -12.94 5.75 8.18
C ARG A 63 -14.30 5.81 7.48
N HIS A 64 -14.76 7.03 7.21
CA HIS A 64 -16.03 7.27 6.57
C HIS A 64 -15.83 7.39 5.07
N THR A 65 -16.24 6.36 4.34
CA THR A 65 -16.12 6.26 2.89
C THR A 65 -17.50 6.04 2.27
N PHE A 66 -17.62 6.20 0.96
CA PHE A 66 -18.87 5.92 0.26
C PHE A 66 -19.41 4.50 0.55
N ARG A 67 -18.52 3.53 0.86
CA ARG A 67 -18.92 2.17 1.23
C ARG A 67 -19.61 2.10 2.58
N THR A 68 -19.22 2.94 3.54
CA THR A 68 -19.92 3.05 4.84
C THR A 68 -21.27 3.73 4.69
N GLU A 69 -21.43 4.62 3.71
CA GLU A 69 -22.74 5.21 3.37
C GLU A 69 -23.66 4.20 2.71
N MET A 70 -23.12 3.33 1.85
CA MET A 70 -23.90 2.26 1.21
C MET A 70 -24.29 1.13 2.16
N TYR A 71 -23.43 0.81 3.14
CA TYR A 71 -23.63 -0.28 4.09
C TYR A 71 -22.99 0.04 5.45
N GLU A 72 -23.81 0.33 6.44
CA GLU A 72 -23.39 0.69 7.81
C GLU A 72 -22.51 -0.38 8.49
N GLY A 73 -22.70 -1.65 8.13
CA GLY A 73 -21.87 -2.77 8.61
C GLY A 73 -20.49 -2.88 7.96
N TYR A 74 -20.17 -2.04 6.97
CA TYR A 74 -18.88 -2.13 6.28
C TYR A 74 -17.72 -1.78 7.22
N LYS A 75 -16.80 -2.72 7.39
CA LYS A 75 -15.64 -2.58 8.31
C LYS A 75 -16.00 -2.23 9.76
N ALA A 76 -17.27 -2.36 10.18
CA ALA A 76 -17.75 -2.00 11.53
C ALA A 76 -17.03 -2.77 12.65
N THR A 77 -16.54 -3.97 12.36
CA THR A 77 -15.79 -4.82 13.30
C THR A 77 -14.28 -4.53 13.35
N ARG A 78 -13.77 -3.67 12.46
CA ARG A 78 -12.34 -3.30 12.48
C ARG A 78 -12.00 -2.52 13.77
N LYS A 79 -11.02 -3.02 14.49
CA LYS A 79 -10.47 -2.30 15.65
C LYS A 79 -9.87 -0.96 15.22
N PRO A 80 -9.92 0.08 16.09
CA PRO A 80 -9.18 1.30 15.85
C PRO A 80 -7.68 1.04 15.68
N ALA A 81 -6.99 1.97 15.01
CA ALA A 81 -5.54 1.94 14.99
C ALA A 81 -5.00 2.04 16.42
N PRO A 82 -3.89 1.35 16.74
CA PRO A 82 -3.21 1.53 18.01
C PRO A 82 -2.87 3.01 18.26
N ASP A 83 -3.01 3.46 19.50
CA ASP A 83 -2.77 4.86 19.87
C ASP A 83 -1.34 5.31 19.51
N GLU A 84 -0.37 4.38 19.62
CA GLU A 84 1.02 4.63 19.27
C GLU A 84 1.25 4.73 17.74
N LEU A 85 0.33 4.21 16.92
CA LEU A 85 0.41 4.30 15.47
C LEU A 85 -0.20 5.60 14.94
N VAL A 86 -1.24 6.11 15.60
CA VAL A 86 -2.00 7.29 15.12
C VAL A 86 -1.09 8.48 14.80
N PRO A 87 -0.18 8.95 15.68
CA PRO A 87 0.68 10.09 15.38
C PRO A 87 1.68 9.80 14.26
N GLN A 88 1.97 8.54 13.99
CA GLN A 88 2.93 8.15 12.96
C GLN A 88 2.37 8.30 11.53
N PHE A 89 1.04 8.32 11.36
CA PHE A 89 0.41 8.63 10.06
C PHE A 89 0.68 10.08 9.63
N ASP A 90 0.55 11.02 10.54
CA ASP A 90 0.83 12.43 10.22
C ASP A 90 2.33 12.64 9.97
N LEU A 91 3.16 12.07 10.84
CA LEU A 91 4.61 12.19 10.71
C LEU A 91 5.14 11.62 9.38
N ILE A 92 4.63 10.47 8.93
CA ILE A 92 5.07 9.90 7.65
C ILE A 92 4.60 10.73 6.46
N ARG A 93 3.40 11.31 6.51
CA ARG A 93 2.92 12.23 5.45
C ARG A 93 3.82 13.45 5.32
N ASP A 94 4.17 14.07 6.45
CA ASP A 94 5.06 15.24 6.47
C ASP A 94 6.42 14.89 5.86
N VAL A 95 6.99 13.75 6.24
CA VAL A 95 8.27 13.28 5.69
C VAL A 95 8.16 13.04 4.18
N MET A 96 7.10 12.40 3.71
CA MET A 96 6.88 12.17 2.27
C MET A 96 6.79 13.47 1.49
N GLN A 97 6.08 14.47 2.01
CA GLN A 97 5.98 15.79 1.39
C GLN A 97 7.35 16.48 1.28
N VAL A 98 8.15 16.43 2.34
CA VAL A 98 9.52 16.97 2.32
C VAL A 98 10.41 16.25 1.32
N MET A 99 10.22 14.94 1.14
CA MET A 99 10.93 14.15 0.14
C MET A 99 10.44 14.38 -1.30
N GLY A 100 9.37 15.15 -1.51
CA GLY A 100 8.78 15.38 -2.83
C GLY A 100 8.04 14.17 -3.40
N VAL A 101 7.67 13.22 -2.54
CA VAL A 101 6.84 12.06 -2.94
C VAL A 101 5.38 12.48 -2.96
N ALA A 102 4.66 12.12 -4.03
CA ALA A 102 3.24 12.39 -4.14
C ALA A 102 2.48 11.57 -3.09
N VAL A 103 1.86 12.28 -2.16
CA VAL A 103 0.98 11.69 -1.14
C VAL A 103 -0.44 12.07 -1.48
N ASP A 104 -1.28 11.07 -1.72
CA ASP A 104 -2.67 11.31 -2.08
C ASP A 104 -3.60 10.67 -1.05
N CYS A 105 -4.60 11.44 -0.62
CA CYS A 105 -5.68 11.00 0.22
C CYS A 105 -6.94 11.77 -0.16
N LEU A 106 -7.84 11.10 -0.87
CA LEU A 106 -9.13 11.65 -1.24
C LEU A 106 -10.14 11.39 -0.10
N GLY A 107 -10.88 12.43 0.26
CA GLY A 107 -11.96 12.26 1.24
C GLY A 107 -13.11 11.46 0.62
N GLY A 108 -13.57 10.43 1.33
CA GLY A 108 -14.66 9.56 0.88
C GLY A 108 -14.21 8.31 0.11
N ASP A 109 -12.95 8.26 -0.37
CA ASP A 109 -12.37 7.08 -1.02
C ASP A 109 -11.39 6.36 -0.08
N GLU A 110 -11.12 5.11 -0.38
CA GLU A 110 -10.10 4.32 0.31
C GLU A 110 -8.79 4.36 -0.47
N GLY A 111 -7.67 4.15 0.21
CA GLY A 111 -6.35 4.08 -0.42
C GLY A 111 -6.30 3.08 -1.57
N ASP A 112 -7.00 1.95 -1.44
CA ASP A 112 -7.09 0.90 -2.47
C ASP A 112 -7.78 1.40 -3.75
N ASP A 113 -8.77 2.32 -3.65
CA ASP A 113 -9.43 2.92 -4.80
C ASP A 113 -8.47 3.82 -5.57
N ILE A 114 -7.64 4.57 -4.85
CA ILE A 114 -6.62 5.43 -5.44
C ILE A 114 -5.53 4.57 -6.10
N VAL A 115 -5.07 3.51 -5.43
CA VAL A 115 -4.11 2.53 -6.00
C VAL A 115 -4.64 1.98 -7.33
N GLY A 116 -5.89 1.48 -7.33
CA GLY A 116 -6.52 0.94 -8.54
C GLY A 116 -6.66 1.98 -9.64
N THR A 117 -7.12 3.19 -9.29
CA THR A 117 -7.32 4.28 -10.26
C THR A 117 -6.01 4.71 -10.91
N LEU A 118 -4.95 4.91 -10.12
CA LEU A 118 -3.64 5.29 -10.64
C LEU A 118 -3.04 4.19 -11.52
N SER A 119 -3.16 2.92 -11.08
CA SER A 119 -2.67 1.79 -11.85
C SER A 119 -3.32 1.72 -13.23
N LEU A 120 -4.65 1.69 -13.29
CA LEU A 120 -5.40 1.60 -14.54
C LEU A 120 -5.18 2.81 -15.46
N ARG A 121 -5.00 4.01 -14.88
CA ARG A 121 -4.76 5.23 -15.65
C ARG A 121 -3.41 5.21 -16.35
N TYR A 122 -2.36 4.77 -15.65
CA TYR A 122 -0.98 4.93 -16.13
C TYR A 122 -0.39 3.67 -16.77
N GLU A 123 -0.98 2.48 -16.61
CA GLU A 123 -0.42 1.26 -17.17
C GLU A 123 -0.28 1.28 -18.71
N ASN A 124 -1.11 2.07 -19.42
CA ASN A 124 -0.96 2.24 -20.86
C ASN A 124 0.18 3.19 -21.25
N GLU A 125 0.64 4.02 -20.35
CA GLU A 125 1.71 5.00 -20.58
C GLU A 125 3.07 4.46 -20.16
N MET A 126 3.13 3.73 -19.03
CA MET A 126 4.37 3.22 -18.45
C MET A 126 4.13 1.95 -17.61
N PRO A 127 5.17 1.13 -17.35
CA PRO A 127 5.08 0.05 -16.38
C PRO A 127 4.70 0.58 -14.99
N VAL A 128 3.76 -0.12 -14.33
CA VAL A 128 3.30 0.19 -12.98
C VAL A 128 3.71 -0.92 -12.02
N ASN A 129 4.28 -0.54 -10.89
CA ASN A 129 4.60 -1.44 -9.79
C ASN A 129 3.77 -1.04 -8.57
N ILE A 130 2.85 -1.90 -8.14
CA ILE A 130 2.06 -1.72 -6.93
C ILE A 130 2.74 -2.45 -5.79
N VAL A 131 2.96 -1.78 -4.66
CA VAL A 131 3.56 -2.38 -3.46
C VAL A 131 2.56 -2.35 -2.33
N THR A 132 2.10 -3.52 -1.89
CA THR A 132 1.07 -3.66 -0.85
C THR A 132 1.22 -4.94 -0.05
N GLY A 133 0.58 -5.03 1.10
CA GLY A 133 0.36 -6.28 1.85
C GLY A 133 -0.99 -6.93 1.55
N ASP A 134 -1.87 -6.23 0.83
CA ASP A 134 -3.22 -6.73 0.53
C ASP A 134 -3.23 -7.57 -0.75
N ARG A 135 -3.79 -8.78 -0.64
CA ARG A 135 -3.93 -9.71 -1.76
C ARG A 135 -5.03 -9.28 -2.73
N ASP A 136 -5.92 -8.39 -2.32
CA ASP A 136 -6.98 -7.91 -3.19
C ASP A 136 -6.41 -7.12 -4.37
N ALA A 137 -5.27 -6.47 -4.19
CA ALA A 137 -4.54 -5.79 -5.25
C ALA A 137 -4.06 -6.73 -6.38
N LEU A 138 -4.03 -8.05 -6.17
CA LEU A 138 -3.66 -9.01 -7.22
C LEU A 138 -4.58 -8.95 -8.45
N GLN A 139 -5.83 -8.49 -8.27
CA GLN A 139 -6.75 -8.24 -9.37
C GLN A 139 -6.25 -7.21 -10.39
N LEU A 140 -5.32 -6.33 -9.96
CA LEU A 140 -4.73 -5.27 -10.78
C LEU A 140 -3.51 -5.73 -11.58
N SER A 141 -3.04 -6.96 -11.37
CA SER A 141 -1.91 -7.50 -12.11
C SER A 141 -2.25 -7.66 -13.59
N SER A 142 -1.40 -7.10 -14.46
CA SER A 142 -1.56 -7.11 -15.92
C SER A 142 -0.20 -7.28 -16.61
N SER A 143 -0.18 -7.27 -17.93
CA SER A 143 1.07 -7.29 -18.71
C SER A 143 1.96 -6.05 -18.48
N ARG A 144 1.42 -4.97 -17.90
CA ARG A 144 2.10 -3.70 -17.62
C ARG A 144 2.11 -3.34 -16.13
N THR A 145 1.31 -4.03 -15.31
CA THR A 145 1.23 -3.82 -13.87
C THR A 145 1.69 -5.04 -13.10
N THR A 146 2.74 -4.89 -12.28
CA THR A 146 3.23 -5.93 -11.38
C THR A 146 2.87 -5.57 -9.93
N VAL A 147 2.29 -6.52 -9.20
CA VAL A 147 1.97 -6.35 -7.77
C VAL A 147 3.07 -6.98 -6.93
N PHE A 148 3.77 -6.17 -6.15
CA PHE A 148 4.76 -6.61 -5.17
C PHE A 148 4.07 -6.82 -3.83
N LEU A 149 3.75 -8.09 -3.53
CA LEU A 149 3.17 -8.47 -2.24
C LEU A 149 4.25 -8.59 -1.18
N THR A 150 4.11 -7.81 -0.13
CA THR A 150 4.95 -7.96 1.06
C THR A 150 4.73 -9.33 1.71
N GLN A 151 5.82 -10.00 2.06
CA GLN A 151 5.80 -11.29 2.74
C GLN A 151 6.18 -11.13 4.22
N LYS A 152 7.11 -11.90 4.74
CA LYS A 152 7.57 -11.84 6.12
C LYS A 152 8.58 -10.69 6.32
N GLY A 153 8.38 -9.88 7.36
CA GLY A 153 9.25 -8.74 7.66
C GLY A 153 9.00 -7.52 6.77
N ILE A 154 9.96 -6.60 6.71
CA ILE A 154 9.82 -5.32 6.00
C ILE A 154 10.52 -5.30 4.63
N THR A 155 11.28 -6.33 4.26
CA THR A 155 12.11 -6.33 3.04
C THR A 155 11.73 -7.42 2.03
N ASN A 156 11.02 -8.46 2.46
CA ASN A 156 10.68 -9.59 1.60
C ASN A 156 9.39 -9.32 0.81
N MET A 157 9.49 -9.31 -0.52
CA MET A 157 8.36 -9.10 -1.41
C MET A 157 8.37 -10.16 -2.52
N ALA A 158 7.18 -10.57 -2.95
CA ALA A 158 6.98 -11.43 -4.10
C ALA A 158 6.40 -10.61 -5.25
N ALA A 159 7.06 -10.64 -6.40
CA ALA A 159 6.52 -10.06 -7.63
C ALA A 159 5.41 -10.98 -8.17
N MET A 160 4.21 -10.45 -8.24
CA MET A 160 3.01 -11.14 -8.69
C MET A 160 2.60 -10.58 -10.05
N THR A 161 3.13 -11.18 -11.10
CA THR A 161 2.67 -11.00 -12.48
C THR A 161 1.42 -11.86 -12.70
N PRO A 162 0.67 -11.70 -13.82
CA PRO A 162 -0.45 -12.58 -14.13
C PRO A 162 -0.09 -14.07 -14.10
N GLU A 163 1.10 -14.42 -14.59
CA GLU A 163 1.61 -15.79 -14.59
C GLU A 163 1.87 -16.29 -13.16
N ALA A 164 2.47 -15.45 -12.31
CA ALA A 164 2.73 -15.79 -10.91
C ALA A 164 1.43 -15.92 -10.10
N VAL A 165 0.40 -15.12 -10.42
CA VAL A 165 -0.94 -15.27 -9.83
C VAL A 165 -1.54 -16.61 -10.24
N PHE A 166 -1.49 -16.94 -11.54
CA PHE A 166 -2.00 -18.20 -12.04
C PHE A 166 -1.27 -19.42 -11.47
N GLU A 167 0.06 -19.37 -11.44
CA GLU A 167 0.88 -20.46 -10.87
C GLU A 167 0.52 -20.73 -9.40
N LYS A 168 0.29 -19.67 -8.64
CA LYS A 168 0.06 -19.79 -7.19
C LYS A 168 -1.37 -20.10 -6.80
N TYR A 169 -2.35 -19.53 -7.51
CA TYR A 169 -3.76 -19.60 -7.13
C TYR A 169 -4.64 -20.34 -8.14
N HIS A 170 -4.11 -20.70 -9.32
CA HIS A 170 -4.82 -21.33 -10.43
C HIS A 170 -6.00 -20.52 -10.96
N ILE A 171 -5.90 -19.19 -10.85
CA ILE A 171 -6.88 -18.22 -11.34
C ILE A 171 -6.19 -17.08 -12.08
N GLU A 172 -6.91 -16.43 -12.98
CA GLU A 172 -6.46 -15.17 -13.58
C GLU A 172 -6.62 -13.98 -12.58
N PRO A 173 -5.83 -12.89 -12.70
CA PRO A 173 -5.94 -11.73 -11.81
C PRO A 173 -7.36 -11.22 -11.64
N ARG A 174 -8.13 -11.07 -12.71
CA ARG A 174 -9.54 -10.62 -12.67
C ARG A 174 -10.47 -11.52 -11.84
N GLN A 175 -10.13 -12.80 -11.67
CA GLN A 175 -10.91 -13.77 -10.91
C GLN A 175 -10.62 -13.71 -9.40
N VAL A 176 -9.67 -12.88 -8.95
CA VAL A 176 -9.39 -12.67 -7.53
C VAL A 176 -10.63 -12.16 -6.79
N ILE A 177 -11.44 -11.32 -7.46
CA ILE A 177 -12.70 -10.80 -6.92
C ILE A 177 -13.69 -11.96 -6.66
N ASP A 178 -13.86 -12.84 -7.64
CA ASP A 178 -14.77 -13.98 -7.53
C ASP A 178 -14.31 -14.96 -6.46
N MET A 179 -13.01 -15.26 -6.43
CA MET A 179 -12.40 -16.09 -5.39
C MET A 179 -12.69 -15.53 -3.99
N LYS A 180 -12.55 -14.22 -3.83
CA LYS A 180 -12.78 -13.58 -2.53
C LYS A 180 -14.24 -13.55 -2.13
N ALA A 181 -15.16 -13.41 -3.09
CA ALA A 181 -16.60 -13.46 -2.84
C ALA A 181 -17.08 -14.84 -2.36
N LEU A 182 -16.32 -15.91 -2.64
CA LEU A 182 -16.63 -17.28 -2.26
C LEU A 182 -15.98 -17.72 -0.93
N MET A 183 -15.10 -16.89 -0.33
CA MET A 183 -14.41 -17.16 0.94
C MET A 183 -15.18 -16.60 2.14
#